data_f3b3b1670cf9d44ec216b6ad546ecb5d
#
_entry.id   f3b3b1670cf9d44ec216b6ad546ecb5d
#
_cell.length_a   1.000
_cell.length_b   1.000
_cell.length_c   1.000
_cell.angle_alpha   90.00
_cell.angle_beta   90.00
_cell.angle_gamma   90.00
#
_symmetry.space_group_name_H-M   'P 1'
#
loop_
_entity.id
_entity.type
_entity.pdbx_description
1 polymer ?
#
loop_
_entity_poly.entity_id
_entity_poly.type
_entity_poly.pdbx_seq_one_letter_code
_entity_poly.pdbx_strand_id
1 'polypeptide(L)'
;MKRFLNCNASDFEKMTKPELIESIAASEGRIVVCETIGVVPQMLGDITNAEFAASMGADIILLNIFDVNNPVMHGLPSDVKPEDYIRKIKELTGRPVGLNLEPLEEGVASTVETDDWAGLSSGRAGTLENAKKAVEMGTDFIVLTGNPGIGVTNKAITDTLKLYRKELGDSVVLIAGKMHAAGILGEAGEKIITKEDVREFAEAGADIILMPAPGTVPGITMEYIRTLVSYAHELGKLTLTSIGTSQEGADISTIKNIALMCKMAGTDLHHLGDSGYMGMALPENILEYGKTIRGIRHTYRRIAASIKR
;
A
#
# COMPACT_ATOMS: atom_id res chain seq x y z
N MET A 1 -6.35 -14.68 -18.16
CA MET A 1 -5.83 -13.36 -17.75
C MET A 1 -4.31 -13.27 -17.85
N LYS A 2 -3.75 -12.10 -18.19
CA LYS A 2 -2.30 -11.85 -18.22
C LYS A 2 -1.78 -11.63 -16.79
N ARG A 3 -0.71 -12.37 -16.39
CA ARG A 3 -0.11 -12.18 -15.07
C ARG A 3 0.42 -10.74 -14.93
N PHE A 4 0.26 -10.13 -13.76
CA PHE A 4 0.80 -8.80 -13.46
C PHE A 4 2.29 -8.67 -13.83
N LEU A 5 3.10 -9.68 -13.51
CA LEU A 5 4.53 -9.73 -13.87
C LEU A 5 4.82 -9.58 -15.38
N ASN A 6 3.85 -9.88 -16.23
CA ASN A 6 3.97 -9.80 -17.68
C ASN A 6 3.30 -8.55 -18.26
N CYS A 7 2.60 -7.76 -17.43
CA CYS A 7 1.92 -6.54 -17.87
C CYS A 7 2.92 -5.40 -18.11
N ASN A 8 2.59 -4.57 -19.07
CA ASN A 8 3.24 -3.32 -19.40
C ASN A 8 2.36 -2.14 -18.95
N ALA A 9 2.83 -0.91 -19.10
CA ALA A 9 2.08 0.29 -18.76
C ALA A 9 0.71 0.34 -19.47
N SER A 10 0.68 0.05 -20.78
CA SER A 10 -0.55 0.03 -21.59
C SER A 10 -1.57 -1.06 -21.19
N ASP A 11 -1.12 -2.11 -20.50
CA ASP A 11 -2.05 -3.10 -19.94
C ASP A 11 -2.74 -2.51 -18.69
N PHE A 12 -1.95 -1.90 -17.78
CA PHE A 12 -2.49 -1.32 -16.53
C PHE A 12 -3.45 -0.17 -16.78
N GLU A 13 -3.18 0.66 -17.79
CA GLU A 13 -4.03 1.79 -18.18
C GLU A 13 -5.47 1.35 -18.54
N LYS A 14 -5.64 0.12 -19.02
CA LYS A 14 -6.91 -0.42 -19.50
C LYS A 14 -7.57 -1.42 -18.55
N MET A 15 -6.86 -1.82 -17.49
CA MET A 15 -7.36 -2.83 -16.56
C MET A 15 -8.53 -2.30 -15.74
N THR A 16 -9.59 -3.08 -15.72
CA THR A 16 -10.66 -2.95 -14.72
C THR A 16 -10.19 -3.50 -13.36
N LYS A 17 -10.90 -3.15 -12.29
CA LYS A 17 -10.61 -3.68 -10.95
C LYS A 17 -10.57 -5.23 -10.90
N PRO A 18 -11.55 -5.97 -11.43
CA PRO A 18 -11.48 -7.44 -11.43
C PRO A 18 -10.25 -7.98 -12.15
N GLU A 19 -9.90 -7.38 -13.30
CA GLU A 19 -8.72 -7.77 -14.07
C GLU A 19 -7.41 -7.51 -13.30
N LEU A 20 -7.34 -6.40 -12.56
CA LEU A 20 -6.19 -6.09 -11.71
C LEU A 20 -6.04 -7.15 -10.61
N ILE A 21 -7.11 -7.48 -9.90
CA ILE A 21 -7.12 -8.50 -8.84
C ILE A 21 -6.71 -9.87 -9.40
N GLU A 22 -7.30 -10.32 -10.52
CA GLU A 22 -6.95 -11.60 -11.15
C GLU A 22 -5.48 -11.62 -11.61
N SER A 23 -4.96 -10.51 -12.16
CA SER A 23 -3.58 -10.41 -12.61
C SER A 23 -2.57 -10.52 -11.46
N ILE A 24 -2.93 -9.95 -10.30
CA ILE A 24 -2.17 -10.05 -9.05
C ILE A 24 -2.17 -11.51 -8.57
N ALA A 25 -3.34 -12.12 -8.42
CA ALA A 25 -3.49 -13.52 -8.00
C ALA A 25 -2.66 -14.47 -8.90
N ALA A 26 -2.73 -14.29 -10.22
CA ALA A 26 -1.97 -15.06 -11.20
C ALA A 26 -0.44 -14.87 -11.10
N SER A 27 0.03 -13.89 -10.33
CA SER A 27 1.46 -13.63 -10.11
C SER A 27 2.06 -14.37 -8.91
N GLU A 28 1.24 -15.09 -8.15
CA GLU A 28 1.68 -16.05 -7.12
C GLU A 28 2.66 -15.42 -6.11
N GLY A 29 2.26 -14.33 -5.46
CA GLY A 29 3.04 -13.69 -4.40
C GLY A 29 4.37 -13.08 -4.86
N ARG A 30 4.40 -12.44 -6.05
CA ARG A 30 5.62 -11.86 -6.63
C ARG A 30 5.50 -10.36 -6.97
N ILE A 31 4.60 -9.66 -6.29
CA ILE A 31 4.31 -8.23 -6.52
C ILE A 31 4.87 -7.40 -5.36
N VAL A 32 5.63 -6.36 -5.69
CA VAL A 32 6.21 -5.39 -4.74
C VAL A 32 5.41 -4.09 -4.79
N VAL A 33 4.86 -3.70 -3.66
CA VAL A 33 4.21 -2.40 -3.44
C VAL A 33 5.19 -1.51 -2.70
N CYS A 34 5.49 -0.33 -3.21
CA CYS A 34 6.31 0.65 -2.49
C CYS A 34 5.49 1.85 -2.09
N GLU A 35 5.57 2.18 -0.82
CA GLU A 35 5.03 3.40 -0.26
C GLU A 35 5.96 4.58 -0.55
N THR A 36 5.40 5.72 -0.89
CA THR A 36 6.13 6.97 -1.08
C THR A 36 5.36 8.13 -0.48
N ILE A 37 6.10 9.14 0.02
CA ILE A 37 5.54 10.35 0.60
C ILE A 37 5.88 11.53 -0.29
N GLY A 38 4.87 12.15 -0.88
CA GLY A 38 5.04 13.25 -1.81
C GLY A 38 5.41 14.58 -1.17
N VAL A 39 5.02 14.81 0.08
CA VAL A 39 5.32 16.02 0.85
C VAL A 39 6.77 16.07 1.36
N VAL A 40 7.46 14.93 1.39
CA VAL A 40 8.89 14.88 1.67
C VAL A 40 9.67 15.21 0.39
N PRO A 41 10.72 16.06 0.47
CA PRO A 41 11.58 16.32 -0.68
C PRO A 41 12.11 15.02 -1.29
N GLN A 42 12.12 14.96 -2.61
CA GLN A 42 12.59 13.80 -3.35
C GLN A 42 14.09 13.56 -3.16
N MET A 43 14.52 12.30 -3.22
CA MET A 43 15.94 11.92 -3.06
C MET A 43 16.81 12.35 -4.25
N LEU A 44 16.22 12.48 -5.44
CA LEU A 44 16.92 12.79 -6.69
C LEU A 44 16.32 14.06 -7.33
N GLY A 45 17.00 15.19 -7.21
CA GLY A 45 16.78 16.45 -7.92
C GLY A 45 15.35 16.73 -8.44
N ASP A 46 15.07 16.36 -9.66
CA ASP A 46 13.81 16.56 -10.40
C ASP A 46 13.03 15.23 -10.66
N ILE A 47 13.37 14.17 -9.94
CA ILE A 47 12.74 12.84 -10.07
C ILE A 47 11.94 12.56 -8.81
N THR A 48 10.66 12.23 -8.95
CA THR A 48 9.80 11.87 -7.80
C THR A 48 10.29 10.59 -7.12
N ASN A 49 10.05 10.45 -5.81
CA ASN A 49 10.32 9.20 -5.10
C ASN A 49 9.55 8.01 -5.70
N ALA A 50 8.36 8.24 -6.29
CA ALA A 50 7.59 7.22 -6.98
C ALA A 50 8.29 6.69 -8.24
N GLU A 51 8.86 7.57 -9.07
CA GLU A 51 9.67 7.17 -10.22
C GLU A 51 10.91 6.41 -9.78
N PHE A 52 11.58 6.88 -8.73
CA PHE A 52 12.76 6.21 -8.21
C PHE A 52 12.43 4.81 -7.67
N ALA A 53 11.36 4.65 -6.90
CA ALA A 53 10.89 3.33 -6.46
C ALA A 53 10.56 2.41 -7.65
N ALA A 54 9.87 2.92 -8.67
CA ALA A 54 9.54 2.17 -9.88
C ALA A 54 10.80 1.73 -10.64
N SER A 55 11.83 2.59 -10.72
CA SER A 55 13.12 2.28 -11.35
C SER A 55 13.90 1.19 -10.62
N MET A 56 13.67 1.02 -9.32
CA MET A 56 14.24 -0.05 -8.49
C MET A 56 13.41 -1.34 -8.50
N GLY A 57 12.30 -1.37 -9.21
CA GLY A 57 11.53 -2.57 -9.45
C GLY A 57 10.21 -2.65 -8.68
N ALA A 58 9.75 -1.56 -8.07
CA ALA A 58 8.39 -1.51 -7.54
C ALA A 58 7.37 -1.79 -8.66
N ASP A 59 6.34 -2.55 -8.32
CA ASP A 59 5.26 -2.93 -9.23
C ASP A 59 4.05 -2.02 -9.09
N ILE A 60 3.79 -1.56 -7.89
CA ILE A 60 2.66 -0.72 -7.49
C ILE A 60 3.21 0.40 -6.60
N ILE A 61 2.67 1.60 -6.74
CA ILE A 61 3.02 2.76 -5.91
C ILE A 61 1.85 3.08 -4.97
N LEU A 62 2.15 3.20 -3.69
CA LEU A 62 1.23 3.68 -2.66
C LEU A 62 1.65 5.07 -2.21
N LEU A 63 0.76 6.04 -2.35
CA LEU A 63 0.96 7.39 -1.85
C LEU A 63 0.47 7.47 -0.41
N ASN A 64 1.40 7.59 0.54
CA ASN A 64 1.06 7.84 1.94
C ASN A 64 1.15 9.33 2.25
N ILE A 65 0.41 9.77 3.27
CA ILE A 65 0.32 11.19 3.66
C ILE A 65 -0.09 12.09 2.46
N PHE A 66 -0.90 11.55 1.56
CA PHE A 66 -1.41 12.28 0.42
C PHE A 66 -2.75 12.93 0.77
N ASP A 67 -2.77 14.25 0.87
CA ASP A 67 -3.97 15.04 1.12
C ASP A 67 -4.69 15.32 -0.21
N VAL A 68 -5.86 14.69 -0.42
CA VAL A 68 -6.63 14.88 -1.67
C VAL A 68 -7.21 16.29 -1.82
N ASN A 69 -7.27 17.09 -0.74
CA ASN A 69 -7.77 18.45 -0.77
C ASN A 69 -6.67 19.47 -1.04
N ASN A 70 -5.45 19.20 -0.56
CA ASN A 70 -4.27 20.04 -0.75
C ASN A 70 -3.05 19.18 -1.11
N PRO A 71 -3.05 18.50 -2.27
CA PRO A 71 -1.99 17.58 -2.62
C PRO A 71 -0.65 18.31 -2.82
N VAL A 72 0.38 17.73 -2.23
CA VAL A 72 1.79 18.17 -2.40
C VAL A 72 2.59 16.98 -2.90
N MET A 73 3.39 17.19 -3.95
CA MET A 73 4.27 16.17 -4.47
C MET A 73 5.51 16.79 -5.10
N HIS A 74 6.63 16.65 -4.40
CA HIS A 74 7.91 17.13 -4.86
C HIS A 74 8.46 16.29 -6.02
N GLY A 75 9.18 16.92 -6.95
CA GLY A 75 9.79 16.28 -8.11
C GLY A 75 8.90 16.19 -9.33
N LEU A 76 7.61 16.53 -9.24
CA LEU A 76 6.75 16.62 -10.43
C LEU A 76 7.11 17.85 -11.30
N PRO A 77 6.90 17.77 -12.63
CA PRO A 77 6.97 18.96 -13.49
C PRO A 77 6.08 20.09 -12.99
N SER A 78 6.55 21.31 -13.06
CA SER A 78 5.88 22.48 -12.45
C SER A 78 4.57 22.89 -13.11
N ASP A 79 4.26 22.37 -14.29
CA ASP A 79 3.02 22.63 -15.05
C ASP A 79 1.91 21.63 -14.73
N VAL A 80 2.19 20.61 -13.93
CA VAL A 80 1.17 19.61 -13.51
C VAL A 80 0.28 20.22 -12.45
N LYS A 81 -1.04 20.14 -12.67
CA LYS A 81 -2.02 20.63 -11.70
C LYS A 81 -2.21 19.61 -10.56
N PRO A 82 -2.53 20.08 -9.34
CA PRO A 82 -2.71 19.20 -8.18
C PRO A 82 -3.73 18.06 -8.40
N GLU A 83 -4.83 18.32 -9.08
CA GLU A 83 -5.86 17.33 -9.42
C GLU A 83 -5.37 16.22 -10.35
N ASP A 84 -4.26 16.43 -11.05
CA ASP A 84 -3.68 15.48 -12.00
C ASP A 84 -2.45 14.72 -11.44
N TYR A 85 -2.04 14.96 -10.21
CA TYR A 85 -0.82 14.37 -9.64
C TYR A 85 -0.81 12.84 -9.71
N ILE A 86 -1.91 12.18 -9.32
CA ILE A 86 -2.00 10.71 -9.37
C ILE A 86 -1.87 10.21 -10.81
N ARG A 87 -2.59 10.83 -11.76
CA ARG A 87 -2.49 10.48 -13.19
C ARG A 87 -1.09 10.68 -13.71
N LYS A 88 -0.42 11.78 -13.31
CA LYS A 88 0.95 12.06 -13.74
C LYS A 88 1.95 11.03 -13.21
N ILE A 89 1.82 10.61 -11.96
CA ILE A 89 2.64 9.53 -11.40
C ILE A 89 2.41 8.22 -12.17
N LYS A 90 1.17 7.89 -12.52
CA LYS A 90 0.87 6.72 -13.37
C LYS A 90 1.55 6.83 -14.74
N GLU A 91 1.50 8.00 -15.35
CA GLU A 91 2.17 8.26 -16.64
C GLU A 91 3.69 8.09 -16.54
N LEU A 92 4.31 8.70 -15.51
CA LEU A 92 5.77 8.69 -15.35
C LEU A 92 6.31 7.32 -14.91
N THR A 93 5.54 6.56 -14.15
CA THR A 93 5.99 5.26 -13.64
C THR A 93 5.52 4.07 -14.48
N GLY A 94 4.40 4.20 -15.20
CA GLY A 94 3.72 3.10 -15.87
C GLY A 94 3.24 2.02 -14.87
N ARG A 95 2.83 2.42 -13.66
CA ARG A 95 2.41 1.52 -12.57
C ARG A 95 1.00 1.89 -12.09
N PRO A 96 0.25 0.91 -11.55
CA PRO A 96 -0.92 1.21 -10.75
C PRO A 96 -0.51 2.06 -9.53
N VAL A 97 -1.33 3.06 -9.21
CA VAL A 97 -1.10 4.01 -8.12
C VAL A 97 -2.33 4.07 -7.23
N GLY A 98 -2.12 3.98 -5.94
CA GLY A 98 -3.15 4.17 -4.93
C GLY A 98 -2.71 5.08 -3.80
N LEU A 99 -3.59 5.31 -2.85
CA LEU A 99 -3.31 6.13 -1.69
C LEU A 99 -3.88 5.54 -0.41
N ASN A 100 -3.37 6.00 0.73
CA ASN A 100 -3.90 5.70 2.05
C ASN A 100 -4.94 6.76 2.45
N LEU A 101 -6.08 6.32 2.96
CA LEU A 101 -7.03 7.16 3.70
C LEU A 101 -7.22 6.56 5.10
N GLU A 102 -7.26 7.43 6.11
CA GLU A 102 -7.30 7.03 7.50
C GLU A 102 -8.74 7.03 8.03
N PRO A 103 -9.37 5.83 8.21
CA PRO A 103 -10.72 5.72 8.75
C PRO A 103 -10.75 6.15 10.21
N LEU A 104 -11.68 7.03 10.57
CA LEU A 104 -11.84 7.55 11.92
C LEU A 104 -13.18 7.10 12.50
N GLU A 105 -13.22 6.89 13.82
CA GLU A 105 -14.48 6.68 14.52
C GLU A 105 -15.35 7.94 14.48
N GLU A 106 -16.67 7.73 14.55
CA GLU A 106 -17.63 8.84 14.62
C GLU A 106 -17.32 9.73 15.84
N GLY A 107 -17.24 11.02 15.60
CA GLY A 107 -16.92 12.02 16.65
C GLY A 107 -15.42 12.27 16.86
N VAL A 108 -14.53 11.52 16.22
CA VAL A 108 -13.10 11.86 16.19
C VAL A 108 -12.87 12.99 15.22
N ALA A 109 -12.03 13.96 15.59
CA ALA A 109 -11.70 15.09 14.74
C ALA A 109 -11.03 14.59 13.44
N SER A 110 -11.45 15.11 12.29
CA SER A 110 -10.85 14.80 10.99
C SER A 110 -9.48 15.45 10.76
N THR A 111 -9.01 16.21 11.75
CA THR A 111 -7.67 16.82 11.76
C THR A 111 -7.03 16.54 13.12
N VAL A 112 -5.79 16.06 13.10
CA VAL A 112 -4.95 15.88 14.27
C VAL A 112 -3.67 16.66 14.03
N GLU A 113 -3.48 17.72 14.81
CA GLU A 113 -2.23 18.48 14.80
C GLU A 113 -1.17 17.71 15.57
N THR A 114 0.01 17.61 15.00
CA THR A 114 1.22 17.12 15.64
C THR A 114 2.32 18.17 15.48
N ASP A 115 3.41 18.04 16.23
CA ASP A 115 4.55 18.95 16.14
C ASP A 115 5.28 18.88 14.79
N ASP A 116 4.89 17.94 13.94
CA ASP A 116 5.42 17.72 12.59
C ASP A 116 4.30 17.73 11.53
N TRP A 117 4.71 17.65 10.27
CA TRP A 117 3.82 17.60 9.10
C TRP A 117 3.07 16.25 8.93
N ALA A 118 3.31 15.28 9.79
CA ALA A 118 2.69 13.95 9.73
C ALA A 118 1.31 13.90 10.40
N GLY A 119 0.87 14.96 11.04
CA GLY A 119 -0.48 15.09 11.60
C GLY A 119 -1.57 14.83 10.55
N LEU A 120 -2.73 14.37 11.01
CA LEU A 120 -3.85 14.07 10.11
C LEU A 120 -4.48 15.36 9.57
N SER A 121 -4.45 15.56 8.27
CA SER A 121 -5.18 16.61 7.57
C SER A 121 -6.54 16.13 7.09
N SER A 122 -7.47 17.06 6.82
CA SER A 122 -8.84 16.72 6.42
C SER A 122 -8.92 15.89 5.13
N GLY A 123 -8.01 16.10 4.19
CA GLY A 123 -7.98 15.37 2.90
C GLY A 123 -7.37 13.96 3.01
N ARG A 124 -6.86 13.57 4.18
CA ARG A 124 -6.35 12.21 4.48
C ARG A 124 -7.36 11.36 5.23
N ALA A 125 -8.40 11.99 5.81
CA ALA A 125 -9.44 11.28 6.53
C ALA A 125 -10.24 10.34 5.60
N GLY A 126 -10.63 9.16 6.10
CA GLY A 126 -11.38 8.14 5.38
C GLY A 126 -12.85 8.50 5.14
N THR A 127 -13.14 9.72 4.71
CA THR A 127 -14.50 10.16 4.37
C THR A 127 -14.89 9.71 2.96
N LEU A 128 -16.18 9.54 2.71
CA LEU A 128 -16.67 9.19 1.37
C LEU A 128 -16.34 10.26 0.32
N GLU A 129 -16.36 11.53 0.73
CA GLU A 129 -16.00 12.65 -0.14
C GLU A 129 -14.56 12.55 -0.62
N ASN A 130 -13.62 12.31 0.30
CA ASN A 130 -12.20 12.13 -0.02
C ASN A 130 -11.98 10.90 -0.91
N ALA A 131 -12.69 9.80 -0.66
CA ALA A 131 -12.60 8.61 -1.50
C ALA A 131 -13.11 8.86 -2.94
N LYS A 132 -14.23 9.56 -3.09
CA LYS A 132 -14.74 9.95 -4.42
C LYS A 132 -13.74 10.84 -5.15
N LYS A 133 -13.17 11.82 -4.45
CA LYS A 133 -12.15 12.70 -5.02
C LYS A 133 -10.87 11.94 -5.43
N ALA A 134 -10.42 10.99 -4.60
CA ALA A 134 -9.30 10.10 -4.96
C ALA A 134 -9.57 9.32 -6.25
N VAL A 135 -10.78 8.76 -6.40
CA VAL A 135 -11.21 8.06 -7.63
C VAL A 135 -11.22 9.00 -8.83
N GLU A 136 -11.74 10.21 -8.67
CA GLU A 136 -11.73 11.26 -9.71
C GLU A 136 -10.30 11.66 -10.11
N MET A 137 -9.35 11.67 -9.18
CA MET A 137 -7.93 11.91 -9.44
C MET A 137 -7.25 10.72 -10.15
N GLY A 138 -7.92 9.57 -10.27
CA GLY A 138 -7.46 8.41 -11.05
C GLY A 138 -6.75 7.33 -10.25
N THR A 139 -7.00 7.21 -8.93
CA THR A 139 -6.43 6.14 -8.12
C THR A 139 -6.96 4.76 -8.54
N ASP A 140 -6.10 3.73 -8.49
CA ASP A 140 -6.45 2.33 -8.79
C ASP A 140 -6.90 1.58 -7.55
N PHE A 141 -6.43 2.00 -6.37
CA PHE A 141 -6.77 1.39 -5.09
C PHE A 141 -6.70 2.38 -3.93
N ILE A 142 -7.47 2.10 -2.89
CA ILE A 142 -7.44 2.85 -1.61
C ILE A 142 -7.08 1.87 -0.51
N VAL A 143 -6.09 2.24 0.32
CA VAL A 143 -5.74 1.53 1.55
C VAL A 143 -6.42 2.20 2.73
N LEU A 144 -7.16 1.41 3.49
CA LEU A 144 -7.80 1.83 4.73
C LEU A 144 -6.99 1.28 5.91
N THR A 145 -6.08 2.09 6.39
CA THR A 145 -5.22 1.82 7.55
C THR A 145 -4.80 3.13 8.19
N GLY A 146 -4.18 3.08 9.34
CA GLY A 146 -3.66 4.28 10.00
C GLY A 146 -3.18 3.98 11.41
N ASN A 147 -2.81 5.04 12.11
CA ASN A 147 -2.29 4.95 13.46
C ASN A 147 -3.45 4.78 14.47
N PRO A 148 -3.51 3.68 15.25
CA PRO A 148 -4.49 3.54 16.33
C PRO A 148 -4.48 4.69 17.32
N GLY A 149 -3.33 5.34 17.54
CA GLY A 149 -3.19 6.49 18.44
C GLY A 149 -3.97 7.74 18.04
N ILE A 150 -4.39 7.83 16.77
CA ILE A 150 -5.22 8.94 16.26
C ILE A 150 -6.68 8.53 15.99
N GLY A 151 -7.11 7.37 16.49
CA GLY A 151 -8.50 6.92 16.39
C GLY A 151 -8.82 5.99 15.22
N VAL A 152 -7.81 5.42 14.55
CA VAL A 152 -8.02 4.38 13.54
C VAL A 152 -8.19 3.03 14.21
N THR A 153 -9.44 2.60 14.37
CA THR A 153 -9.79 1.31 14.98
C THR A 153 -10.25 0.29 13.93
N ASN A 154 -10.28 -1.01 14.27
CA ASN A 154 -10.81 -2.05 13.39
C ASN A 154 -12.27 -1.78 13.04
N LYS A 155 -13.05 -1.24 14.00
CA LYS A 155 -14.45 -0.84 13.78
C LYS A 155 -14.54 0.28 12.72
N ALA A 156 -13.73 1.34 12.85
CA ALA A 156 -13.71 2.45 11.89
C ALA A 156 -13.34 1.96 10.49
N ILE A 157 -12.35 1.06 10.37
CA ILE A 157 -11.97 0.42 9.12
C ILE A 157 -13.16 -0.35 8.52
N THR A 158 -13.81 -1.20 9.31
CA THR A 158 -14.96 -2.03 8.88
C THR A 158 -16.14 -1.17 8.42
N ASP A 159 -16.48 -0.13 9.16
CA ASP A 159 -17.61 0.75 8.83
C ASP A 159 -17.32 1.56 7.54
N THR A 160 -16.08 2.05 7.40
CA THR A 160 -15.64 2.77 6.19
C THR A 160 -15.61 1.85 4.96
N LEU A 161 -15.17 0.59 5.11
CA LEU A 161 -15.21 -0.40 4.04
C LEU A 161 -16.63 -0.63 3.53
N LYS A 162 -17.60 -0.84 4.44
CA LYS A 162 -19.03 -1.02 4.08
C LYS A 162 -19.56 0.17 3.31
N LEU A 163 -19.24 1.39 3.77
CA LEU A 163 -19.63 2.62 3.11
C LEU A 163 -19.03 2.73 1.72
N TYR A 164 -17.71 2.53 1.59
CA TYR A 164 -17.02 2.61 0.31
C TYR A 164 -17.51 1.54 -0.68
N ARG A 165 -17.68 0.31 -0.22
CA ARG A 165 -18.20 -0.77 -1.09
C ARG A 165 -19.59 -0.45 -1.62
N LYS A 166 -20.47 0.09 -0.77
CA LYS A 166 -21.81 0.49 -1.17
C LYS A 166 -21.81 1.63 -2.19
N GLU A 167 -20.99 2.66 -1.97
CA GLU A 167 -21.05 3.91 -2.72
C GLU A 167 -20.11 3.97 -3.94
N LEU A 168 -18.97 3.29 -3.89
CA LEU A 168 -17.97 3.25 -4.96
C LEU A 168 -18.07 1.98 -5.82
N GLY A 169 -18.70 0.92 -5.30
CA GLY A 169 -18.85 -0.35 -6.02
C GLY A 169 -17.50 -0.94 -6.44
N ASP A 170 -17.35 -1.19 -7.75
CA ASP A 170 -16.14 -1.75 -8.35
C ASP A 170 -15.24 -0.72 -9.06
N SER A 171 -15.41 0.58 -8.74
CA SER A 171 -14.58 1.62 -9.34
C SER A 171 -13.12 1.61 -8.85
N VAL A 172 -12.85 1.02 -7.68
CA VAL A 172 -11.53 1.03 -7.04
C VAL A 172 -11.30 -0.24 -6.23
N VAL A 173 -10.06 -0.71 -6.14
CA VAL A 173 -9.67 -1.81 -5.24
C VAL A 173 -9.62 -1.29 -3.81
N LEU A 174 -10.20 -2.02 -2.85
CA LEU A 174 -10.18 -1.69 -1.43
C LEU A 174 -9.22 -2.63 -0.68
N ILE A 175 -8.21 -2.05 -0.06
CA ILE A 175 -7.24 -2.75 0.80
C ILE A 175 -7.48 -2.29 2.23
N ALA A 176 -7.55 -3.19 3.19
CA ALA A 176 -7.81 -2.82 4.57
C ALA A 176 -7.08 -3.71 5.58
N GLY A 177 -6.65 -3.12 6.68
CA GLY A 177 -6.02 -3.83 7.78
C GLY A 177 -5.16 -2.93 8.66
N LYS A 178 -4.34 -3.55 9.51
CA LYS A 178 -3.39 -2.88 10.39
C LYS A 178 -1.98 -3.44 10.19
N MET A 179 -0.96 -2.58 10.35
CA MET A 179 0.44 -2.95 10.22
C MET A 179 1.25 -2.77 11.52
N HIS A 180 0.72 -2.04 12.51
CA HIS A 180 1.35 -1.83 13.83
C HIS A 180 0.30 -1.44 14.88
N ALA A 181 0.69 -1.50 16.15
CA ALA A 181 -0.16 -1.17 17.30
C ALA A 181 0.09 0.26 17.85
N ALA A 182 1.01 1.03 17.28
CA ALA A 182 1.39 2.38 17.72
C ALA A 182 1.66 2.49 19.23
N GLY A 183 2.24 1.45 19.84
CA GLY A 183 2.55 1.42 21.27
C GLY A 183 1.40 1.04 22.21
N ILE A 184 0.21 0.76 21.69
CA ILE A 184 -0.93 0.29 22.49
C ILE A 184 -0.72 -1.18 22.87
N LEU A 185 -0.30 -1.45 24.11
CA LEU A 185 0.02 -2.81 24.59
C LEU A 185 -1.14 -3.81 24.44
N GLY A 186 -2.37 -3.35 24.60
CA GLY A 186 -3.58 -4.18 24.45
C GLY A 186 -3.82 -4.67 23.01
N GLU A 187 -3.23 -4.02 22.01
CA GLU A 187 -3.33 -4.32 20.59
C GLU A 187 -2.01 -4.88 20.00
N ALA A 188 -0.99 -5.12 20.84
CA ALA A 188 0.33 -5.57 20.38
C ALA A 188 0.40 -7.07 20.03
N GLY A 189 1.41 -7.46 19.27
CA GLY A 189 1.63 -8.83 18.84
C GLY A 189 0.50 -9.35 17.96
N GLU A 190 0.05 -10.57 18.18
CA GLU A 190 -1.01 -11.20 17.38
C GLU A 190 -2.37 -10.49 17.45
N LYS A 191 -2.55 -9.57 18.40
CA LYS A 191 -3.77 -8.76 18.51
C LYS A 191 -3.84 -7.60 17.51
N ILE A 192 -2.75 -7.29 16.81
CA ILE A 192 -2.74 -6.25 15.77
C ILE A 192 -3.78 -6.56 14.69
N ILE A 193 -3.87 -7.83 14.29
CA ILE A 193 -4.87 -8.35 13.38
C ILE A 193 -5.12 -9.82 13.70
N THR A 194 -6.38 -10.18 13.85
CA THR A 194 -6.81 -11.54 14.21
C THR A 194 -7.58 -12.19 13.04
N LYS A 195 -7.89 -13.49 13.14
CA LYS A 195 -8.79 -14.14 12.17
C LYS A 195 -10.16 -13.48 12.12
N GLU A 196 -10.63 -13.00 13.25
CA GLU A 196 -11.91 -12.29 13.34
C GLU A 196 -11.87 -11.00 12.53
N ASP A 197 -10.82 -10.19 12.70
CA ASP A 197 -10.63 -8.97 11.92
C ASP A 197 -10.55 -9.26 10.42
N VAL A 198 -9.81 -10.31 10.01
CA VAL A 198 -9.74 -10.75 8.61
C VAL A 198 -11.12 -11.06 8.06
N ARG A 199 -11.96 -11.77 8.83
CA ARG A 199 -13.34 -12.09 8.45
C ARG A 199 -14.18 -10.82 8.30
N GLU A 200 -14.15 -9.94 9.31
CA GLU A 200 -14.92 -8.71 9.30
C GLU A 200 -14.56 -7.79 8.12
N PHE A 201 -13.26 -7.62 7.83
CA PHE A 201 -12.81 -6.84 6.68
C PHE A 201 -13.24 -7.48 5.36
N ALA A 202 -13.13 -8.80 5.23
CA ALA A 202 -13.55 -9.53 4.04
C ALA A 202 -15.05 -9.39 3.78
N GLU A 203 -15.90 -9.55 4.82
CA GLU A 203 -17.35 -9.40 4.76
C GLU A 203 -17.78 -7.95 4.51
N ALA A 204 -17.02 -6.98 5.06
CA ALA A 204 -17.24 -5.55 4.84
C ALA A 204 -16.90 -5.09 3.41
N GLY A 205 -16.20 -5.92 2.63
CA GLY A 205 -15.96 -5.64 1.22
C GLY A 205 -14.50 -5.35 0.84
N ALA A 206 -13.53 -5.63 1.71
CA ALA A 206 -12.13 -5.59 1.30
C ALA A 206 -11.86 -6.58 0.16
N ASP A 207 -11.03 -6.17 -0.79
CA ASP A 207 -10.52 -7.05 -1.85
C ASP A 207 -9.19 -7.69 -1.42
N ILE A 208 -8.40 -6.95 -0.64
CA ILE A 208 -7.07 -7.32 -0.17
C ILE A 208 -6.99 -7.05 1.33
N ILE A 209 -6.51 -8.01 2.11
CA ILE A 209 -6.31 -7.87 3.55
C ILE A 209 -4.85 -7.47 3.82
N LEU A 210 -4.65 -6.33 4.47
CA LEU A 210 -3.34 -5.84 4.90
C LEU A 210 -3.03 -6.38 6.29
N MET A 211 -1.81 -6.88 6.48
CA MET A 211 -1.30 -7.39 7.74
C MET A 211 0.19 -7.09 7.90
N PRO A 212 0.75 -7.07 9.12
CA PRO A 212 2.18 -6.84 9.31
C PRO A 212 3.00 -7.98 8.70
N ALA A 213 4.14 -7.64 8.12
CA ALA A 213 5.10 -8.64 7.67
C ALA A 213 5.73 -9.36 8.86
N PRO A 214 6.03 -10.66 8.77
CA PRO A 214 6.72 -11.39 9.81
C PRO A 214 8.06 -10.73 10.19
N GLY A 215 8.32 -10.61 11.49
CA GLY A 215 9.56 -10.04 12.01
C GLY A 215 9.65 -8.52 12.04
N THR A 216 8.61 -7.81 11.59
CA THR A 216 8.60 -6.32 11.61
C THR A 216 7.96 -5.75 12.87
N VAL A 217 7.11 -6.51 13.52
CA VAL A 217 6.44 -6.13 14.77
C VAL A 217 6.69 -7.22 15.81
N PRO A 218 6.98 -6.87 17.08
CA PRO A 218 7.19 -7.85 18.14
C PRO A 218 6.04 -8.86 18.23
N GLY A 219 6.37 -10.16 18.24
CA GLY A 219 5.40 -11.24 18.38
C GLY A 219 4.70 -11.67 17.09
N ILE A 220 4.93 -11.00 15.96
CA ILE A 220 4.39 -11.42 14.67
C ILE A 220 5.35 -12.40 13.99
N THR A 221 4.96 -13.67 13.99
CA THR A 221 5.74 -14.78 13.40
C THR A 221 5.27 -15.12 11.98
N MET A 222 6.12 -15.84 11.23
CA MET A 222 5.77 -16.34 9.91
C MET A 222 4.58 -17.32 9.98
N GLU A 223 4.56 -18.19 10.98
CA GLU A 223 3.50 -19.18 11.17
C GLU A 223 2.16 -18.52 11.44
N TYR A 224 2.14 -17.46 12.25
CA TYR A 224 0.95 -16.69 12.52
C TYR A 224 0.41 -16.04 11.24
N ILE A 225 1.25 -15.32 10.51
CA ILE A 225 0.86 -14.66 9.25
C ILE A 225 0.41 -15.69 8.22
N ARG A 226 1.08 -16.85 8.10
CA ARG A 226 0.63 -17.94 7.21
C ARG A 226 -0.79 -18.40 7.54
N THR A 227 -1.14 -18.46 8.82
CA THR A 227 -2.48 -18.83 9.25
C THR A 227 -3.52 -17.80 8.79
N LEU A 228 -3.23 -16.51 8.90
CA LEU A 228 -4.11 -15.42 8.44
C LEU A 228 -4.21 -15.36 6.92
N VAL A 229 -3.09 -15.54 6.21
CA VAL A 229 -3.06 -15.59 4.73
C VAL A 229 -3.94 -16.75 4.22
N SER A 230 -3.76 -17.96 4.78
CA SER A 230 -4.58 -19.11 4.39
C SER A 230 -6.08 -18.84 4.60
N TYR A 231 -6.41 -18.23 5.74
CA TYR A 231 -7.80 -17.89 6.05
C TYR A 231 -8.38 -16.81 5.12
N ALA A 232 -7.61 -15.78 4.78
CA ALA A 232 -8.02 -14.77 3.81
C ALA A 232 -8.28 -15.39 2.43
N HIS A 233 -7.42 -16.33 1.99
CA HIS A 233 -7.63 -17.08 0.73
C HIS A 233 -8.88 -17.97 0.78
N GLU A 234 -9.20 -18.61 1.90
CA GLU A 234 -10.47 -19.36 2.09
C GLU A 234 -11.69 -18.43 1.91
N LEU A 235 -11.57 -17.16 2.28
CA LEU A 235 -12.60 -16.13 2.08
C LEU A 235 -12.56 -15.49 0.66
N GLY A 236 -11.68 -15.98 -0.22
CA GLY A 236 -11.52 -15.45 -1.58
C GLY A 236 -10.87 -14.07 -1.65
N LYS A 237 -10.06 -13.69 -0.64
CA LYS A 237 -9.37 -12.40 -0.58
C LYS A 237 -7.87 -12.56 -0.81
N LEU A 238 -7.25 -11.57 -1.46
CA LEU A 238 -5.80 -11.46 -1.54
C LEU A 238 -5.24 -10.87 -0.24
N THR A 239 -3.91 -10.96 -0.09
CA THR A 239 -3.21 -10.49 1.09
C THR A 239 -2.04 -9.57 0.74
N LEU A 240 -1.79 -8.57 1.59
CA LEU A 240 -0.66 -7.65 1.53
C LEU A 240 0.07 -7.67 2.86
N THR A 241 1.33 -8.13 2.88
CA THR A 241 2.17 -8.03 4.08
C THR A 241 3.01 -6.77 4.06
N SER A 242 2.98 -6.00 5.15
CA SER A 242 3.57 -4.67 5.23
C SER A 242 4.77 -4.61 6.16
N ILE A 243 5.87 -4.07 5.66
CA ILE A 243 6.96 -3.51 6.47
C ILE A 243 6.62 -2.03 6.66
N GLY A 244 6.06 -1.68 7.81
CA GLY A 244 5.58 -0.32 8.10
C GLY A 244 6.12 0.24 9.40
N THR A 245 7.30 -0.20 9.85
CA THR A 245 7.92 0.17 11.14
C THR A 245 9.37 0.60 10.95
N SER A 246 9.69 1.25 9.85
CA SER A 246 11.03 1.73 9.44
C SER A 246 12.05 0.63 9.14
N GLN A 247 11.68 -0.64 9.22
CA GLN A 247 12.61 -1.76 8.91
C GLN A 247 12.87 -1.94 7.42
N GLU A 248 12.10 -1.32 6.55
CA GLU A 248 12.41 -1.17 5.13
C GLU A 248 13.73 -0.41 4.88
N GLY A 249 14.20 0.34 5.87
CA GLY A 249 15.54 0.95 5.93
C GLY A 249 16.63 0.10 6.58
N ALA A 250 16.34 -1.15 6.97
CA ALA A 250 17.31 -2.04 7.57
C ALA A 250 18.36 -2.55 6.57
N ASP A 251 19.35 -3.27 7.07
CA ASP A 251 20.35 -3.91 6.21
C ASP A 251 19.74 -4.97 5.27
N ILE A 252 20.43 -5.23 4.16
CA ILE A 252 19.98 -6.14 3.11
C ILE A 252 19.67 -7.56 3.62
N SER A 253 20.41 -8.04 4.65
CA SER A 253 20.17 -9.38 5.19
C SER A 253 18.84 -9.47 5.93
N THR A 254 18.49 -8.45 6.69
CA THR A 254 17.18 -8.31 7.34
C THR A 254 16.06 -8.25 6.31
N ILE A 255 16.20 -7.43 5.29
CA ILE A 255 15.21 -7.29 4.19
C ILE A 255 14.98 -8.63 3.47
N LYS A 256 16.04 -9.37 3.14
CA LYS A 256 15.92 -10.69 2.51
C LYS A 256 15.21 -11.70 3.40
N ASN A 257 15.50 -11.70 4.71
CA ASN A 257 14.85 -12.59 5.66
C ASN A 257 13.33 -12.30 5.74
N ILE A 258 12.95 -11.04 5.86
CA ILE A 258 11.54 -10.65 5.88
C ILE A 258 10.85 -11.05 4.56
N ALA A 259 11.45 -10.73 3.41
CA ALA A 259 10.93 -11.09 2.10
C ALA A 259 10.69 -12.60 1.95
N LEU A 260 11.63 -13.41 2.43
CA LEU A 260 11.52 -14.87 2.38
C LEU A 260 10.42 -15.38 3.31
N MET A 261 10.31 -14.85 4.53
CA MET A 261 9.24 -15.21 5.46
C MET A 261 7.86 -14.84 4.91
N CYS A 262 7.68 -13.66 4.32
CA CYS A 262 6.44 -13.26 3.67
C CYS A 262 6.08 -14.20 2.51
N LYS A 263 7.07 -14.55 1.68
CA LYS A 263 6.87 -15.50 0.59
C LYS A 263 6.48 -16.89 1.09
N MET A 264 7.12 -17.39 2.16
CA MET A 264 6.78 -18.68 2.77
C MET A 264 5.42 -18.67 3.46
N ALA A 265 4.98 -17.52 3.98
CA ALA A 265 3.64 -17.34 4.51
C ALA A 265 2.55 -17.37 3.43
N GLY A 266 2.92 -17.16 2.15
CA GLY A 266 2.00 -17.25 1.01
C GLY A 266 1.34 -15.93 0.63
N THR A 267 1.89 -14.79 1.05
CA THR A 267 1.34 -13.46 0.73
C THR A 267 1.32 -13.18 -0.78
N ASP A 268 0.32 -12.41 -1.24
CA ASP A 268 0.15 -12.08 -2.66
C ASP A 268 0.91 -10.82 -3.06
N LEU A 269 0.89 -9.81 -2.19
CA LEU A 269 1.60 -8.55 -2.35
C LEU A 269 2.52 -8.29 -1.17
N HIS A 270 3.65 -7.66 -1.46
CA HIS A 270 4.67 -7.33 -0.46
C HIS A 270 4.86 -5.83 -0.43
N HIS A 271 4.55 -5.19 0.70
CA HIS A 271 4.64 -3.76 0.86
C HIS A 271 5.93 -3.37 1.60
N LEU A 272 6.62 -2.37 1.06
CA LEU A 272 7.73 -1.68 1.70
C LEU A 272 7.29 -0.24 1.99
N GLY A 273 7.36 0.16 3.25
CA GLY A 273 7.03 1.49 3.72
C GLY A 273 8.05 2.56 3.32
N ASP A 274 7.91 3.73 3.91
CA ASP A 274 8.65 4.95 3.55
C ASP A 274 9.97 5.16 4.33
N SER A 275 10.41 4.20 5.10
CA SER A 275 11.60 4.26 5.98
C SER A 275 11.48 5.31 7.10
N GLY A 276 10.28 5.51 7.64
CA GLY A 276 10.04 6.44 8.74
C GLY A 276 10.23 7.89 8.34
N TYR A 277 9.49 8.29 7.32
CA TYR A 277 9.47 9.66 6.76
C TYR A 277 10.70 10.06 5.93
N MET A 278 11.48 9.09 5.47
CA MET A 278 12.53 9.36 4.46
C MET A 278 11.97 9.54 3.05
N GLY A 279 10.68 9.27 2.87
CA GLY A 279 9.98 9.48 1.62
C GLY A 279 9.82 8.23 0.75
N MET A 280 10.64 7.21 0.95
CA MET A 280 10.55 5.88 0.33
C MET A 280 11.52 4.89 1.02
N ALA A 281 11.33 3.59 0.80
CA ALA A 281 12.32 2.58 1.18
C ALA A 281 13.67 2.82 0.49
N LEU A 282 14.76 2.35 1.09
CA LEU A 282 16.08 2.43 0.45
C LEU A 282 16.03 1.75 -0.93
N PRO A 283 16.53 2.40 -1.99
CA PRO A 283 16.44 1.90 -3.37
C PRO A 283 17.00 0.48 -3.53
N GLU A 284 18.16 0.20 -2.92
CA GLU A 284 18.77 -1.13 -2.91
C GLU A 284 17.92 -2.17 -2.21
N ASN A 285 17.16 -1.80 -1.17
CA ASN A 285 16.26 -2.70 -0.46
C ASN A 285 15.06 -3.08 -1.31
N ILE A 286 14.49 -2.15 -2.09
CA ILE A 286 13.42 -2.44 -3.07
C ILE A 286 13.92 -3.47 -4.09
N LEU A 287 15.12 -3.26 -4.64
CA LEU A 287 15.74 -4.15 -5.62
C LEU A 287 15.97 -5.55 -5.04
N GLU A 288 16.57 -5.64 -3.85
CA GLU A 288 16.90 -6.92 -3.21
C GLU A 288 15.64 -7.67 -2.74
N TYR A 289 14.63 -6.96 -2.26
CA TYR A 289 13.32 -7.54 -1.96
C TYR A 289 12.71 -8.20 -3.20
N GLY A 290 12.63 -7.46 -4.30
CA GLY A 290 12.13 -7.96 -5.57
C GLY A 290 12.91 -9.18 -6.07
N LYS A 291 14.24 -9.15 -6.00
CA LYS A 291 15.11 -10.30 -6.35
C LYS A 291 14.83 -11.53 -5.49
N THR A 292 14.58 -11.32 -4.19
CA THR A 292 14.31 -12.42 -3.24
C THR A 292 13.01 -13.13 -3.57
N ILE A 293 11.91 -12.40 -3.83
CA ILE A 293 10.59 -13.02 -4.02
C ILE A 293 10.36 -13.57 -5.44
N ARG A 294 11.00 -13.00 -6.48
CA ARG A 294 10.70 -13.32 -7.90
C ARG A 294 11.92 -13.59 -8.78
N GLY A 295 13.13 -13.47 -8.24
CA GLY A 295 14.37 -13.68 -8.97
C GLY A 295 14.72 -12.54 -9.94
N ILE A 296 15.97 -12.60 -10.43
CA ILE A 296 16.59 -11.52 -11.21
C ILE A 296 15.89 -11.29 -12.57
N ARG A 297 15.40 -12.34 -13.22
CA ARG A 297 14.76 -12.23 -14.54
C ARG A 297 13.50 -11.37 -14.49
N HIS A 298 12.61 -11.61 -13.53
CA HIS A 298 11.38 -10.83 -13.42
C HIS A 298 11.64 -9.41 -12.90
N THR A 299 12.63 -9.25 -12.02
CA THR A 299 13.06 -7.94 -11.51
C THR A 299 13.63 -7.10 -12.65
N TYR A 300 14.56 -7.62 -13.45
CA TYR A 300 15.12 -6.89 -14.58
C TYR A 300 14.07 -6.58 -15.66
N ARG A 301 13.15 -7.53 -15.95
CA ARG A 301 12.05 -7.23 -16.86
C ARG A 301 11.21 -6.05 -16.39
N ARG A 302 10.90 -5.98 -15.09
CA ARG A 302 10.11 -4.89 -14.51
C ARG A 302 10.84 -3.54 -14.64
N ILE A 303 12.13 -3.52 -14.33
CA ILE A 303 12.98 -2.32 -14.41
C ILE A 303 13.17 -1.87 -15.88
N ALA A 304 13.47 -2.80 -16.77
CA ALA A 304 13.83 -2.49 -18.16
C ALA A 304 12.62 -2.20 -19.07
N ALA A 305 11.39 -2.53 -18.63
CA ALA A 305 10.22 -2.29 -19.45
C ALA A 305 9.95 -0.79 -19.58
N SER A 306 10.02 -0.28 -20.82
CA SER A 306 9.66 1.12 -21.10
C SER A 306 8.22 1.43 -20.69
N ILE A 307 7.98 2.62 -20.12
CA ILE A 307 6.64 3.16 -19.85
C ILE A 307 5.82 3.41 -21.14
N LYS A 308 6.45 3.38 -22.29
CA LYS A 308 5.78 3.53 -23.60
C LYS A 308 5.25 2.20 -24.18
N ARG A 309 5.42 1.09 -23.47
CA ARG A 309 4.92 -0.23 -23.93
C ARG A 309 3.48 -0.47 -23.53
#